data_a873a828a8140e5df917c0b4827dc03b
#
_entry.id   a873a828a8140e5df917c0b4827dc03b
#
_cell.length_a   1.000
_cell.length_b   1.000
_cell.length_c   1.000
_cell.angle_alpha   90.00
_cell.angle_beta   90.00
_cell.angle_gamma   90.00
#
_symmetry.space_group_name_H-M   'P 1'
#
loop_
_entity.id
_entity.type
_entity.pdbx_description
1 polymer ?
#
loop_
_entity_poly.entity_id
_entity_poly.type
_entity_poly.pdbx_seq_one_letter_code
_entity_poly.pdbx_strand_id
1 'polypeptide(L)'
;MNAWADADPETLRISIDNKATVHVGEYSRGGRSRGITAVEAWDHDMRPKEKLVPGGILEPVSGRSFLFFGSSYKTSDFLVDGLLLWWEERKQELSHLKQLVINMDNGPECNGHRSQFLCRMAEFADTTGLVIRLIYYPPYHSKYNSIERYWAGLEKSWNGYLLDSVTTVLNRAASFAWRGMWTTARLLETVYEKGVKLCGKEKDVLEERLIRSPELQWWDITICPKMVYL
;
A
#
# COMPACT_ATOMS: atom_id res chain seq x y z
N MET A 1 -12.86 4.10 16.33
CA MET A 1 -11.86 5.06 15.80
C MET A 1 -12.12 5.44 14.34
N ASN A 2 -12.57 4.52 13.47
CA ASN A 2 -12.75 4.79 12.03
C ASN A 2 -14.18 5.19 11.61
N ALA A 3 -15.19 4.98 12.45
CA ALA A 3 -16.61 5.17 12.08
C ALA A 3 -16.95 6.63 11.68
N TRP A 4 -16.28 7.61 12.25
CA TRP A 4 -16.46 9.01 11.86
C TRP A 4 -15.98 9.26 10.43
N ALA A 5 -14.83 8.68 10.03
CA ALA A 5 -14.29 8.82 8.68
C ALA A 5 -15.17 8.13 7.64
N ASP A 6 -15.78 6.98 8.00
CA ASP A 6 -16.67 6.24 7.12
C ASP A 6 -18.05 6.92 6.94
N ALA A 7 -18.40 7.84 7.84
CA ALA A 7 -19.68 8.57 7.81
C ALA A 7 -19.58 9.94 7.12
N ASP A 8 -18.38 10.48 6.96
CA ASP A 8 -18.14 11.78 6.34
C ASP A 8 -17.99 11.64 4.81
N PRO A 9 -18.88 12.25 4.00
CA PRO A 9 -18.80 12.16 2.55
C PRO A 9 -17.59 12.86 1.91
N GLU A 10 -16.94 13.79 2.61
CA GLU A 10 -15.74 14.48 2.16
C GLU A 10 -14.44 13.79 2.64
N THR A 11 -14.56 12.67 3.33
CA THR A 11 -13.44 11.87 3.84
C THR A 11 -13.44 10.48 3.22
N LEU A 12 -12.31 10.06 2.68
CA LEU A 12 -12.08 8.67 2.29
C LEU A 12 -11.12 8.02 3.27
N ARG A 13 -11.47 6.82 3.73
CA ARG A 13 -10.58 5.97 4.50
C ARG A 13 -10.04 4.83 3.65
N ILE A 14 -8.72 4.68 3.66
CA ILE A 14 -8.02 3.57 3.01
C ILE A 14 -7.18 2.79 4.04
N SER A 15 -6.87 1.56 3.70
CA SER A 15 -5.93 0.70 4.41
C SER A 15 -4.79 0.38 3.45
N ILE A 16 -3.55 0.65 3.85
CA ILE A 16 -2.36 0.44 3.02
C ILE A 16 -1.37 -0.49 3.72
N ASP A 17 -0.71 -1.35 2.94
CA ASP A 17 0.31 -2.27 3.44
C ASP A 17 1.18 -2.83 2.31
N ASN A 18 2.34 -3.36 2.68
CA ASN A 18 3.26 -4.09 1.82
C ASN A 18 3.24 -5.58 2.15
N LYS A 19 2.83 -6.40 1.19
CA LYS A 19 2.84 -7.86 1.33
C LYS A 19 4.27 -8.44 1.27
N ALA A 20 4.41 -9.68 1.72
CA ALA A 20 5.62 -10.49 1.50
C ALA A 20 5.96 -10.57 0.00
N THR A 21 7.26 -10.55 -0.28
CA THR A 21 7.79 -10.61 -1.65
C THR A 21 7.27 -11.85 -2.39
N VAL A 22 6.85 -11.66 -3.63
CA VAL A 22 6.39 -12.70 -4.54
C VAL A 22 7.56 -13.13 -5.41
N HIS A 23 7.90 -14.40 -5.37
CA HIS A 23 8.87 -15.00 -6.28
C HIS A 23 8.21 -15.28 -7.62
N VAL A 24 8.83 -14.85 -8.71
CA VAL A 24 8.38 -15.07 -10.07
C VAL A 24 9.13 -16.28 -10.64
N GLY A 25 8.38 -17.25 -11.16
CA GLY A 25 8.91 -18.50 -11.68
C GLY A 25 7.97 -19.69 -11.43
N GLU A 26 8.43 -20.88 -11.77
CA GLU A 26 7.68 -22.14 -11.66
C GLU A 26 7.68 -22.69 -10.21
N TYR A 27 7.33 -21.84 -9.26
CA TYR A 27 7.31 -22.18 -7.84
C TYR A 27 5.91 -22.55 -7.38
N SER A 28 5.83 -23.59 -6.52
CA SER A 28 4.58 -23.98 -5.90
C SER A 28 4.05 -22.86 -5.00
N ARG A 29 2.76 -22.55 -5.17
CA ARG A 29 2.01 -21.64 -4.29
C ARG A 29 1.05 -22.40 -3.36
N GLY A 30 1.21 -23.71 -3.27
CA GLY A 30 0.28 -24.60 -2.57
C GLY A 30 -1.01 -24.81 -3.34
N GLY A 31 -1.92 -25.59 -2.76
CA GLY A 31 -3.20 -25.92 -3.35
C GLY A 31 -3.10 -26.94 -4.49
N ARG A 32 -4.16 -27.03 -5.28
CA ARG A 32 -4.26 -27.97 -6.43
C ARG A 32 -4.92 -27.24 -7.61
N SER A 33 -4.33 -27.35 -8.79
CA SER A 33 -4.98 -26.97 -10.03
C SER A 33 -5.90 -28.11 -10.49
N ARG A 34 -7.02 -27.76 -11.16
CA ARG A 34 -7.87 -28.71 -11.87
C ARG A 34 -7.62 -28.52 -13.36
N GLY A 35 -6.81 -29.37 -13.93
CA GLY A 35 -6.48 -29.36 -15.37
C GLY A 35 -6.37 -30.78 -15.91
N ILE A 36 -6.36 -30.91 -17.23
CA ILE A 36 -6.17 -32.20 -17.91
C ILE A 36 -4.72 -32.67 -17.77
N THR A 37 -3.76 -31.74 -17.66
CA THR A 37 -2.33 -32.00 -17.47
C THR A 37 -1.88 -31.56 -16.08
N ALA A 38 -1.08 -32.40 -15.41
CA ALA A 38 -0.44 -32.00 -14.16
C ALA A 38 0.53 -30.85 -14.43
N VAL A 39 0.48 -29.83 -13.55
CA VAL A 39 1.42 -28.72 -13.57
C VAL A 39 2.52 -29.04 -12.58
N GLU A 40 3.74 -29.18 -13.07
CA GLU A 40 4.93 -29.35 -12.22
C GLU A 40 5.36 -28.01 -11.66
N ALA A 41 5.75 -27.99 -10.39
CA ALA A 41 6.19 -26.78 -9.69
C ALA A 41 7.29 -27.14 -8.67
N TRP A 42 8.27 -26.27 -8.57
CA TRP A 42 9.35 -26.41 -7.59
C TRP A 42 8.82 -26.06 -6.18
N ASP A 43 9.08 -26.93 -5.21
CA ASP A 43 8.73 -26.72 -3.81
C ASP A 43 9.95 -26.49 -2.89
N HIS A 44 11.16 -26.70 -3.42
CA HIS A 44 12.44 -26.55 -2.71
C HIS A 44 13.45 -25.75 -3.54
N ASP A 45 14.54 -25.34 -2.88
CA ASP A 45 15.73 -24.69 -3.47
C ASP A 45 15.42 -23.46 -4.35
N MET A 46 14.43 -22.69 -3.93
CA MET A 46 14.02 -21.51 -4.66
C MET A 46 15.11 -20.45 -4.61
N ARG A 47 15.91 -20.38 -5.67
CA ARG A 47 16.77 -19.23 -5.97
C ARG A 47 16.08 -18.39 -7.05
N PRO A 48 15.05 -17.63 -6.70
CA PRO A 48 14.29 -16.87 -7.69
C PRO A 48 15.20 -15.86 -8.37
N LYS A 49 15.24 -15.91 -9.68
CA LYS A 49 15.95 -14.92 -10.50
C LYS A 49 15.22 -13.59 -10.50
N GLU A 50 13.91 -13.64 -10.34
CA GLU A 50 13.02 -12.48 -10.36
C GLU A 50 12.08 -12.52 -9.17
N LYS A 51 11.80 -11.35 -8.62
CA LYS A 51 10.88 -11.17 -7.50
C LYS A 51 10.14 -9.86 -7.60
N LEU A 52 8.92 -9.83 -7.11
CA LEU A 52 8.11 -8.63 -7.01
C LEU A 52 7.78 -8.31 -5.55
N VAL A 53 7.84 -7.04 -5.23
CA VAL A 53 7.38 -6.48 -3.97
C VAL A 53 5.98 -5.95 -4.16
N PRO A 54 4.94 -6.56 -3.56
CA PRO A 54 3.60 -6.05 -3.65
C PRO A 54 3.35 -4.98 -2.60
N GLY A 55 2.78 -3.86 -3.02
CA GLY A 55 2.09 -2.91 -2.16
C GLY A 55 0.60 -2.89 -2.51
N GLY A 56 -0.24 -2.52 -1.57
CA GLY A 56 -1.67 -2.51 -1.80
C GLY A 56 -2.40 -1.44 -1.02
N ILE A 57 -3.49 -0.98 -1.62
CA ILE A 57 -4.43 -0.03 -1.07
C ILE A 57 -5.81 -0.68 -1.13
N LEU A 58 -6.49 -0.69 -0.02
CA LEU A 58 -7.87 -1.17 0.10
C LEU A 58 -8.75 -0.05 0.64
N GLU A 59 -9.87 0.19 -0.01
CA GLU A 59 -10.96 1.00 0.54
C GLU A 59 -11.90 0.07 1.34
N PRO A 60 -11.86 0.09 2.68
CA PRO A 60 -12.58 -0.92 3.48
C PRO A 60 -14.09 -0.88 3.35
N VAL A 61 -14.66 0.28 3.02
CA VAL A 61 -16.10 0.47 2.87
C VAL A 61 -16.58 -0.05 1.51
N SER A 62 -15.99 0.45 0.42
CA SER A 62 -16.39 0.08 -0.95
C SER A 62 -15.90 -1.32 -1.37
N GLY A 63 -14.82 -1.80 -0.78
CA GLY A 63 -14.13 -3.03 -1.19
C GLY A 63 -13.21 -2.84 -2.40
N ARG A 64 -13.09 -1.64 -2.95
CA ARG A 64 -12.14 -1.37 -4.04
C ARG A 64 -10.71 -1.58 -3.58
N SER A 65 -9.91 -2.18 -4.43
CA SER A 65 -8.52 -2.50 -4.16
C SER A 65 -7.62 -2.12 -5.33
N PHE A 66 -6.45 -1.61 -4.98
CA PHE A 66 -5.42 -1.22 -5.93
C PHE A 66 -4.09 -1.82 -5.49
N LEU A 67 -3.48 -2.62 -6.35
CA LEU A 67 -2.18 -3.24 -6.12
C LEU A 67 -1.13 -2.61 -7.02
N PHE A 68 0.04 -2.42 -6.46
CA PHE A 68 1.22 -1.99 -7.19
C PHE A 68 2.40 -2.90 -6.86
N PHE A 69 3.19 -3.21 -7.87
CA PHE A 69 4.30 -4.15 -7.78
C PHE A 69 5.59 -3.44 -8.18
N GLY A 70 6.66 -3.66 -7.43
CA GLY A 70 8.00 -3.18 -7.78
C GLY A 70 9.01 -4.32 -7.79
N SER A 71 10.11 -4.17 -8.50
CA SER A 71 11.15 -5.18 -8.64
C SER A 71 12.30 -5.05 -7.63
N SER A 72 12.30 -4.00 -6.79
CA SER A 72 13.44 -3.66 -5.94
C SER A 72 13.15 -3.84 -4.44
N TYR A 73 13.01 -2.77 -3.69
CA TYR A 73 12.90 -2.81 -2.23
C TYR A 73 11.61 -2.17 -1.72
N LYS A 74 11.12 -2.69 -0.59
CA LYS A 74 10.08 -2.03 0.22
C LYS A 74 10.68 -0.79 0.85
N THR A 75 10.33 0.38 0.36
CA THR A 75 10.81 1.67 0.87
C THR A 75 9.65 2.62 1.09
N SER A 76 9.90 3.72 1.78
CA SER A 76 8.93 4.81 1.90
C SER A 76 8.52 5.34 0.53
N ASP A 77 9.51 5.52 -0.36
CA ASP A 77 9.28 6.02 -1.72
C ASP A 77 8.41 5.07 -2.55
N PHE A 78 8.69 3.76 -2.52
CA PHE A 78 7.86 2.75 -3.18
C PHE A 78 6.39 2.83 -2.73
N LEU A 79 6.17 2.96 -1.42
CA LEU A 79 4.82 2.99 -0.87
C LEU A 79 4.06 4.26 -1.30
N VAL A 80 4.74 5.42 -1.27
CA VAL A 80 4.10 6.70 -1.62
C VAL A 80 3.95 6.86 -3.14
N ASP A 81 4.87 6.33 -3.95
CA ASP A 81 4.68 6.30 -5.40
C ASP A 81 3.49 5.44 -5.81
N GLY A 82 3.28 4.31 -5.12
CA GLY A 82 2.06 3.49 -5.29
C GLY A 82 0.79 4.26 -4.92
N LEU A 83 0.84 5.07 -3.84
CA LEU A 83 -0.27 5.93 -3.43
C LEU A 83 -0.51 7.07 -4.44
N LEU A 84 0.53 7.67 -4.98
CA LEU A 84 0.42 8.69 -6.03
C LEU A 84 -0.22 8.11 -7.30
N LEU A 85 0.21 6.92 -7.73
CA LEU A 85 -0.36 6.24 -8.89
C LEU A 85 -1.85 5.93 -8.70
N TRP A 86 -2.21 5.42 -7.51
CA TRP A 86 -3.61 5.21 -7.15
C TRP A 86 -4.41 6.51 -7.20
N TRP A 87 -3.88 7.61 -6.66
CA TRP A 87 -4.54 8.92 -6.68
C TRP A 87 -4.75 9.42 -8.10
N GLU A 88 -3.74 9.35 -8.96
CA GLU A 88 -3.83 9.79 -10.36
C GLU A 88 -4.95 9.07 -11.12
N GLU A 89 -5.15 7.78 -10.88
CA GLU A 89 -6.23 7.01 -11.50
C GLU A 89 -7.62 7.31 -10.91
N ARG A 90 -7.69 7.86 -9.69
CA ARG A 90 -8.93 8.04 -8.96
C ARG A 90 -9.34 9.50 -8.74
N LYS A 91 -8.45 10.45 -8.93
CA LYS A 91 -8.66 11.87 -8.55
C LYS A 91 -9.91 12.52 -9.15
N GLN A 92 -10.33 12.12 -10.35
CA GLN A 92 -11.55 12.65 -10.96
C GLN A 92 -12.81 12.21 -10.21
N GLU A 93 -12.89 10.93 -9.83
CA GLU A 93 -14.00 10.40 -9.04
C GLU A 93 -13.97 10.95 -7.60
N LEU A 94 -12.80 11.23 -7.08
CA LEU A 94 -12.54 11.63 -5.70
C LEU A 94 -12.36 13.15 -5.53
N SER A 95 -12.71 13.95 -6.53
CA SER A 95 -12.51 15.41 -6.53
C SER A 95 -13.28 16.16 -5.44
N HIS A 96 -14.30 15.54 -4.85
CA HIS A 96 -15.08 16.08 -3.74
C HIS A 96 -14.41 15.91 -2.37
N LEU A 97 -13.36 15.09 -2.28
CA LEU A 97 -12.69 14.79 -1.01
C LEU A 97 -11.88 15.99 -0.52
N LYS A 98 -11.90 16.18 0.79
CA LYS A 98 -11.04 17.10 1.54
C LYS A 98 -10.02 16.39 2.40
N GLN A 99 -10.31 15.15 2.80
CA GLN A 99 -9.46 14.40 3.70
C GLN A 99 -9.28 12.95 3.25
N LEU A 100 -8.05 12.45 3.41
CA LEU A 100 -7.71 11.04 3.27
C LEU A 100 -7.21 10.49 4.61
N VAL A 101 -7.91 9.50 5.14
CA VAL A 101 -7.50 8.76 6.34
C VAL A 101 -6.81 7.47 5.91
N ILE A 102 -5.57 7.29 6.32
CA ILE A 102 -4.76 6.14 5.95
C ILE A 102 -4.50 5.27 7.18
N ASN A 103 -5.09 4.09 7.20
CA ASN A 103 -4.82 3.08 8.19
C ASN A 103 -3.63 2.21 7.74
N MET A 104 -2.66 2.02 8.62
CA MET A 104 -1.46 1.23 8.35
C MET A 104 -0.90 0.59 9.61
N ASP A 105 -0.08 -0.42 9.44
CA ASP A 105 0.77 -0.90 10.53
C ASP A 105 2.00 0.00 10.69
N ASN A 106 2.73 -0.19 11.80
CA ASN A 106 3.87 0.64 12.14
C ASN A 106 5.18 0.01 11.63
N GLY A 107 5.21 -0.34 10.33
CA GLY A 107 6.36 -0.95 9.67
C GLY A 107 7.58 -0.04 9.57
N PRO A 108 8.78 -0.60 9.34
CA PRO A 108 10.02 0.17 9.28
C PRO A 108 10.06 1.19 8.15
N GLU A 109 9.31 0.98 7.07
CA GLU A 109 9.24 1.87 5.91
C GLU A 109 8.24 3.01 6.04
N CYS A 110 7.25 2.91 6.95
CA CYS A 110 6.10 3.83 7.03
C CYS A 110 5.73 4.29 8.44
N ASN A 111 6.51 3.96 9.47
CA ASN A 111 6.16 4.33 10.85
C ASN A 111 6.21 5.83 11.13
N GLY A 112 5.54 6.26 12.20
CA GLY A 112 5.41 7.66 12.62
C GLY A 112 6.72 8.36 13.03
N HIS A 113 7.85 7.66 13.05
CA HIS A 113 9.21 8.19 13.24
C HIS A 113 10.02 8.24 11.93
N ARG A 114 9.51 7.63 10.84
CA ARG A 114 10.24 7.55 9.58
C ARG A 114 10.16 8.86 8.82
N SER A 115 11.13 9.74 9.02
CA SER A 115 11.14 11.08 8.40
C SER A 115 11.04 11.06 6.87
N GLN A 116 11.68 10.09 6.18
CA GLN A 116 11.54 9.94 4.73
C GLN A 116 10.07 9.70 4.34
N PHE A 117 9.37 8.79 5.02
CA PHE A 117 7.96 8.52 4.76
C PHE A 117 7.09 9.76 5.00
N LEU A 118 7.27 10.41 6.15
CA LEU A 118 6.48 11.59 6.50
C LEU A 118 6.72 12.76 5.55
N CYS A 119 7.96 12.94 5.06
CA CYS A 119 8.27 13.93 4.02
C CYS A 119 7.52 13.64 2.73
N ARG A 120 7.59 12.41 2.23
CA ARG A 120 6.86 12.00 1.04
C ARG A 120 5.34 12.13 1.21
N MET A 121 4.80 11.87 2.41
CA MET A 121 3.39 12.10 2.71
C MET A 121 3.02 13.59 2.74
N ALA A 122 3.94 14.46 3.17
CA ALA A 122 3.75 15.90 3.08
C ALA A 122 3.76 16.40 1.62
N GLU A 123 4.63 15.85 0.77
CA GLU A 123 4.61 16.09 -0.68
C GLU A 123 3.31 15.58 -1.33
N PHE A 124 2.83 14.41 -0.91
CA PHE A 124 1.54 13.88 -1.36
C PHE A 124 0.38 14.80 -0.97
N ALA A 125 0.35 15.31 0.27
CA ALA A 125 -0.65 16.28 0.70
C ALA A 125 -0.62 17.57 -0.15
N ASP A 126 0.58 18.09 -0.42
CA ASP A 126 0.77 19.28 -1.26
C ASP A 126 0.29 19.06 -2.71
N THR A 127 0.58 17.88 -3.27
CA THR A 127 0.21 17.53 -4.65
C THR A 127 -1.29 17.31 -4.81
N THR A 128 -1.94 16.73 -3.80
CA THR A 128 -3.36 16.37 -3.88
C THR A 128 -4.30 17.44 -3.35
N GLY A 129 -3.78 18.35 -2.51
CA GLY A 129 -4.59 19.32 -1.78
C GLY A 129 -5.39 18.74 -0.62
N LEU A 130 -5.21 17.46 -0.30
CA LEU A 130 -5.94 16.77 0.75
C LEU A 130 -5.26 16.93 2.12
N VAL A 131 -6.07 17.02 3.16
CA VAL A 131 -5.62 16.79 4.52
C VAL A 131 -5.38 15.27 4.68
N ILE A 132 -4.17 14.87 5.04
CA ILE A 132 -3.80 13.47 5.23
C ILE A 132 -3.79 13.17 6.73
N ARG A 133 -4.50 12.15 7.15
CA ARG A 133 -4.44 11.65 8.53
C ARG A 133 -3.94 10.21 8.55
N LEU A 134 -2.77 10.01 9.12
CA LEU A 134 -2.12 8.71 9.29
C LEU A 134 -2.55 8.13 10.64
N ILE A 135 -3.17 6.96 10.62
CA ILE A 135 -3.61 6.25 11.83
C ILE A 135 -2.98 4.86 11.82
N TYR A 136 -2.12 4.63 12.80
CA TYR A 136 -1.37 3.38 12.93
C TYR A 136 -2.04 2.40 13.89
N TYR A 137 -1.97 1.13 13.54
CA TYR A 137 -2.37 0.07 14.45
C TYR A 137 -1.26 -0.22 15.46
N PRO A 138 -1.59 -0.51 16.73
CA PRO A 138 -0.60 -0.92 17.72
C PRO A 138 0.13 -2.21 17.31
N PRO A 139 1.36 -2.44 17.81
CA PRO A 139 2.08 -3.68 17.59
C PRO A 139 1.21 -4.89 17.93
N TYR A 140 1.37 -5.98 17.17
CA TYR A 140 0.59 -7.23 17.28
C TYR A 140 -0.91 -7.09 16.96
N HIS A 141 -1.37 -5.94 16.48
CA HIS A 141 -2.75 -5.68 16.11
C HIS A 141 -2.96 -5.49 14.59
N SER A 142 -1.96 -5.81 13.78
CA SER A 142 -2.04 -5.74 12.30
C SER A 142 -3.24 -6.50 11.72
N LYS A 143 -3.71 -7.57 12.39
CA LYS A 143 -4.93 -8.31 12.02
C LYS A 143 -6.19 -7.44 11.92
N TYR A 144 -6.20 -6.25 12.53
CA TYR A 144 -7.28 -5.27 12.42
C TYR A 144 -7.11 -4.35 11.20
N ASN A 145 -5.92 -4.34 10.58
CA ASN A 145 -5.72 -3.67 9.30
C ASN A 145 -6.51 -4.43 8.22
N SER A 146 -7.47 -3.77 7.61
CA SER A 146 -8.42 -4.41 6.69
C SER A 146 -7.76 -5.10 5.52
N ILE A 147 -6.63 -4.58 5.06
CA ILE A 147 -5.87 -5.11 3.93
C ILE A 147 -5.24 -6.48 4.22
N GLU A 148 -4.98 -6.82 5.48
CA GLU A 148 -4.45 -8.14 5.85
C GLU A 148 -5.39 -9.29 5.43
N ARG A 149 -6.69 -9.09 5.59
CA ARG A 149 -7.69 -10.06 5.14
C ARG A 149 -7.75 -10.14 3.62
N TYR A 150 -7.56 -9.01 2.96
CA TYR A 150 -7.48 -8.94 1.51
C TYR A 150 -6.26 -9.74 1.01
N TRP A 151 -5.08 -9.57 1.62
CA TRP A 151 -3.89 -10.32 1.29
C TRP A 151 -4.07 -11.83 1.43
N ALA A 152 -4.72 -12.28 2.48
CA ALA A 152 -5.03 -13.70 2.68
C ALA A 152 -5.95 -14.25 1.58
N GLY A 153 -6.93 -13.47 1.13
CA GLY A 153 -7.81 -13.82 0.01
C GLY A 153 -7.07 -13.90 -1.31
N LEU A 154 -6.25 -12.90 -1.60
CA LEU A 154 -5.43 -12.83 -2.81
C LEU A 154 -4.47 -14.03 -2.88
N GLU A 155 -3.73 -14.30 -1.80
CA GLU A 155 -2.80 -15.44 -1.73
C GLU A 155 -3.53 -16.76 -2.01
N LYS A 156 -4.69 -16.95 -1.38
CA LYS A 156 -5.51 -18.15 -1.59
C LYS A 156 -6.01 -18.26 -3.04
N SER A 157 -6.25 -17.15 -3.72
CA SER A 157 -6.66 -17.13 -5.13
C SER A 157 -5.54 -17.58 -6.09
N TRP A 158 -4.29 -17.54 -5.64
CA TRP A 158 -3.11 -17.98 -6.39
C TRP A 158 -2.78 -19.46 -6.21
N ASN A 159 -3.48 -20.16 -5.28
CA ASN A 159 -3.27 -21.58 -5.06
C ASN A 159 -3.50 -22.38 -6.35
N GLY A 160 -2.56 -23.28 -6.65
CA GLY A 160 -2.62 -24.13 -7.84
C GLY A 160 -2.23 -23.43 -9.16
N TYR A 161 -1.75 -22.18 -9.09
CA TYR A 161 -1.24 -21.44 -10.25
C TYR A 161 0.26 -21.23 -10.15
N LEU A 162 0.93 -21.23 -11.31
CA LEU A 162 2.29 -20.75 -11.44
C LEU A 162 2.28 -19.24 -11.69
N LEU A 163 3.14 -18.54 -10.99
CA LEU A 163 3.42 -17.12 -11.21
C LEU A 163 4.75 -17.00 -11.96
N ASP A 164 4.77 -17.50 -13.18
CA ASP A 164 5.95 -17.75 -14.00
C ASP A 164 6.57 -16.49 -14.60
N SER A 165 5.79 -15.41 -14.69
CA SER A 165 6.21 -14.14 -15.26
C SER A 165 5.56 -12.95 -14.54
N VAL A 166 6.14 -11.75 -14.65
CA VAL A 166 5.55 -10.50 -14.16
C VAL A 166 4.14 -10.30 -14.69
N THR A 167 3.95 -10.55 -15.98
CA THR A 167 2.62 -10.44 -16.63
C THR A 167 1.62 -11.39 -16.00
N THR A 168 2.00 -12.63 -15.71
CA THR A 168 1.13 -13.59 -15.02
C THR A 168 0.77 -13.12 -13.62
N VAL A 169 1.72 -12.58 -12.84
CA VAL A 169 1.45 -12.01 -11.52
C VAL A 169 0.42 -10.89 -11.60
N LEU A 170 0.61 -9.93 -12.52
CA LEU A 170 -0.31 -8.79 -12.69
C LEU A 170 -1.70 -9.25 -13.13
N ASN A 171 -1.80 -10.13 -14.11
CA ASN A 171 -3.07 -10.67 -14.61
C ASN A 171 -3.81 -11.46 -13.52
N ARG A 172 -3.10 -12.29 -12.75
CA ARG A 172 -3.69 -13.03 -11.63
C ARG A 172 -4.14 -12.12 -10.49
N ALA A 173 -3.38 -11.05 -10.21
CA ALA A 173 -3.79 -10.04 -9.25
C ALA A 173 -5.05 -9.28 -9.72
N ALA A 174 -5.08 -8.85 -10.99
CA ALA A 174 -6.21 -8.15 -11.58
C ALA A 174 -7.47 -9.03 -11.70
N SER A 175 -7.31 -10.34 -11.82
CA SER A 175 -8.44 -11.30 -11.86
C SER A 175 -9.01 -11.64 -10.47
N PHE A 176 -8.46 -11.09 -9.40
CA PHE A 176 -8.99 -11.26 -8.06
C PHE A 176 -10.09 -10.24 -7.76
N ALA A 177 -11.22 -10.72 -7.28
CA ALA A 177 -12.32 -9.86 -6.84
C ALA A 177 -12.46 -9.92 -5.31
N TRP A 178 -12.49 -8.76 -4.68
CA TRP A 178 -12.74 -8.60 -3.26
C TRP A 178 -14.11 -7.97 -3.04
N ARG A 179 -15.00 -8.66 -2.31
CA ARG A 179 -16.39 -8.21 -2.08
C ARG A 179 -17.11 -7.82 -3.38
N GLY A 180 -16.86 -8.54 -4.47
CA GLY A 180 -17.45 -8.27 -5.78
C GLY A 180 -16.78 -7.17 -6.60
N MET A 181 -15.73 -6.53 -6.08
CA MET A 181 -14.96 -5.51 -6.79
C MET A 181 -13.66 -6.10 -7.33
N TRP A 182 -13.42 -5.92 -8.63
CA TRP A 182 -12.17 -6.36 -9.27
C TRP A 182 -11.00 -5.49 -8.81
N THR A 183 -9.86 -6.13 -8.64
CA THR A 183 -8.61 -5.48 -8.27
C THR A 183 -7.99 -4.76 -9.46
N THR A 184 -7.54 -3.54 -9.27
CA THR A 184 -6.60 -2.88 -10.20
C THR A 184 -5.18 -3.30 -9.83
N ALA A 185 -4.36 -3.70 -10.80
CA ALA A 185 -2.96 -4.07 -10.60
C ALA A 185 -2.04 -3.29 -11.55
N ARG A 186 -0.95 -2.75 -11.03
CA ARG A 186 0.03 -1.94 -11.78
C ARG A 186 1.46 -2.35 -11.44
N LEU A 187 2.36 -2.15 -12.39
CA LEU A 187 3.80 -2.27 -12.17
C LEU A 187 4.40 -0.87 -12.02
N LEU A 188 5.24 -0.68 -10.98
CA LEU A 188 6.11 0.47 -10.83
C LEU A 188 7.48 0.09 -11.38
N GLU A 189 7.91 0.77 -12.43
CA GLU A 189 9.19 0.49 -13.11
C GLU A 189 10.38 1.10 -12.37
N THR A 190 10.12 2.02 -11.44
CA THR A 190 11.15 2.69 -10.64
C THR A 190 11.91 1.68 -9.77
N VAL A 191 13.23 1.81 -9.79
CA VAL A 191 14.12 1.06 -8.89
C VAL A 191 14.36 1.89 -7.64
N TYR A 192 13.94 1.38 -6.50
CA TYR A 192 14.05 2.07 -5.21
C TYR A 192 15.31 1.64 -4.46
N GLU A 193 15.95 2.61 -3.80
CA GLU A 193 17.13 2.39 -2.98
C GLU A 193 16.79 2.39 -1.49
N LYS A 194 17.50 1.55 -0.72
CA LYS A 194 17.39 1.55 0.74
C LYS A 194 18.21 2.67 1.35
N GLY A 195 17.80 3.09 2.56
CA GLY A 195 18.62 3.96 3.39
C GLY A 195 18.51 5.44 3.08
N VAL A 196 17.58 5.86 2.22
CA VAL A 196 17.29 7.28 1.99
C VAL A 196 16.90 7.94 3.31
N LYS A 197 17.54 9.07 3.65
CA LYS A 197 17.34 9.81 4.89
C LYS A 197 17.33 11.31 4.62
N LEU A 198 16.47 12.03 5.33
CA LEU A 198 16.50 13.49 5.36
C LEU A 198 17.70 14.00 6.19
N CYS A 199 18.23 15.15 5.80
CA CYS A 199 19.19 15.88 6.64
C CYS A 199 18.49 16.53 7.87
N GLY A 200 19.27 17.01 8.84
CA GLY A 200 18.72 17.59 10.08
C GLY A 200 17.75 18.74 9.82
N LYS A 201 18.16 19.72 8.97
CA LYS A 201 17.31 20.89 8.65
C LYS A 201 16.00 20.52 7.96
N GLU A 202 16.03 19.53 7.06
CA GLU A 202 14.80 19.04 6.41
C GLU A 202 13.84 18.39 7.39
N LYS A 203 14.37 17.71 8.43
CA LYS A 203 13.54 17.13 9.49
C LYS A 203 12.86 18.20 10.34
N ASP A 204 13.58 19.27 10.68
CA ASP A 204 13.03 20.37 11.48
C ASP A 204 11.85 21.03 10.74
N VAL A 205 12.03 21.34 9.46
CA VAL A 205 10.97 21.90 8.59
C VAL A 205 9.79 20.93 8.45
N LEU A 206 10.06 19.62 8.35
CA LEU A 206 9.01 18.61 8.29
C LEU A 206 8.18 18.56 9.57
N GLU A 207 8.84 18.55 10.74
CA GLU A 207 8.11 18.44 12.03
C GLU A 207 7.18 19.65 12.27
N GLU A 208 7.48 20.84 11.77
CA GLU A 208 6.59 22.01 11.82
C GLU A 208 5.27 21.78 11.06
N ARG A 209 5.25 20.86 10.12
CA ARG A 209 4.08 20.52 9.30
C ARG A 209 3.23 19.39 9.88
N LEU A 210 3.74 18.66 10.88
CA LEU A 210 3.08 17.50 11.44
C LEU A 210 2.26 17.90 12.66
N ILE A 211 0.97 17.67 12.60
CA ILE A 211 0.06 17.82 13.74
C ILE A 211 -0.07 16.44 14.39
N ARG A 212 0.65 16.25 15.49
CA ARG A 212 0.66 15.00 16.24
C ARG A 212 -0.38 15.02 17.34
N SER A 213 -1.18 13.96 17.49
CA SER A 213 -2.11 13.82 18.60
C SER A 213 -1.34 13.84 19.93
N PRO A 214 -1.74 14.64 20.95
CA PRO A 214 -1.03 14.72 22.20
C PRO A 214 -0.86 13.38 22.92
N GLU A 215 -1.86 12.51 22.86
CA GLU A 215 -1.86 11.19 23.52
C GLU A 215 -1.25 10.09 22.62
N LEU A 216 -1.27 10.28 21.30
CA LEU A 216 -0.89 9.29 20.30
C LEU A 216 0.08 9.86 19.28
N GLN A 217 1.07 10.63 19.71
CA GLN A 217 1.95 11.44 18.86
C GLN A 217 2.64 10.68 17.70
N TRP A 218 2.84 9.36 17.85
CA TRP A 218 3.47 8.50 16.84
C TRP A 218 2.48 7.61 16.08
N TRP A 219 1.20 7.67 16.48
CA TRP A 219 0.16 6.76 16.03
C TRP A 219 -1.00 7.46 15.32
N ASP A 220 -1.12 8.77 15.51
CA ASP A 220 -2.14 9.61 14.91
C ASP A 220 -1.51 10.95 14.52
N ILE A 221 -1.26 11.11 13.22
CA ILE A 221 -0.52 12.25 12.66
C ILE A 221 -1.36 12.85 11.55
N THR A 222 -1.61 14.16 11.62
CA THR A 222 -2.28 14.90 10.56
C THR A 222 -1.29 15.78 9.82
N ILE A 223 -1.38 15.81 8.49
CA ILE A 223 -0.54 16.60 7.58
C ILE A 223 -1.47 17.43 6.71
N CYS A 224 -1.39 18.76 6.84
CA CYS A 224 -2.15 19.68 5.98
C CYS A 224 -1.34 20.01 4.72
N PRO A 225 -2.01 20.19 3.55
CA PRO A 225 -1.36 20.69 2.37
C PRO A 225 -0.87 22.13 2.62
N LYS A 226 0.20 22.56 1.94
CA LYS A 226 0.60 23.95 1.92
C LYS A 226 -0.50 24.78 1.26
N MET A 227 -0.90 25.88 1.88
CA MET A 227 -1.76 26.83 1.21
C MET A 227 -0.98 27.46 0.04
N VAL A 228 -1.44 27.21 -1.17
CA VAL A 228 -0.99 27.97 -2.33
C VAL A 228 -1.77 29.28 -2.30
N TYR A 229 -1.13 30.37 -1.89
CA TYR A 229 -1.69 31.70 -2.12
C TYR A 229 -1.59 31.96 -3.63
N LEU A 230 -2.73 31.83 -4.33
CA LEU A 230 -2.88 32.25 -5.72
C LEU A 230 -2.98 33.77 -5.79
#